data_e07a219c56015cb2f6582b24f1e76b24
#
_entry.id   e07a219c56015cb2f6582b24f1e76b24
#
_cell.length_a   1.000
_cell.length_b   1.000
_cell.length_c   1.000
_cell.angle_alpha   90.00
_cell.angle_beta   90.00
_cell.angle_gamma   90.00
#
_symmetry.space_group_name_H-M   'P 1'
#
loop_
_entity.id
_entity.type
_entity.pdbx_description
1 polymer ?
#
loop_
_entity_poly.entity_id
_entity_poly.type
_entity_poly.pdbx_seq_one_letter_code
_entity_poly.pdbx_strand_id
1 'polypeptide(L)'
;QSDSRTVEKGFLFVAVRGTTVDGHDYIQSAIGKGAAAIVCEEIPALSDEDIQVSESKPVFIRVKDSADALGKSLSAWYENPSDNLILVGVTGTNGKTTIATLLYEMFRKMGHKVGLLSTVCNYIDGEAIPTDHTTPDPVTLHNLMARMVEAGCEYAFMEVSSHSIDQKRI
;
A
#
# COMPACT_ATOMS: atom_id res chain seq x y z
N GLN A 1 -8.23 -3.95 1.27
CA GLN A 1 -8.29 -2.50 1.56
C GLN A 1 -7.95 -2.24 3.02
N SER A 2 -7.33 -1.07 3.31
CA SER A 2 -7.09 -0.56 4.67
C SER A 2 -7.91 0.70 4.99
N ASP A 3 -8.54 1.29 3.99
CA ASP A 3 -9.50 2.38 4.17
C ASP A 3 -10.93 1.85 4.14
N SER A 4 -11.64 1.96 5.26
CA SER A 4 -13.02 1.48 5.37
C SER A 4 -14.01 2.24 4.46
N ARG A 5 -13.63 3.44 3.97
CA ARG A 5 -14.47 4.23 3.06
C ARG A 5 -14.55 3.62 1.67
N THR A 6 -13.51 2.90 1.24
CA THR A 6 -13.36 2.27 -0.09
C THR A 6 -13.67 0.77 -0.07
N VAL A 7 -14.13 0.23 1.06
CA VAL A 7 -14.55 -1.17 1.15
C VAL A 7 -15.85 -1.37 0.37
N GLU A 8 -15.89 -2.44 -0.41
CA GLU A 8 -17.05 -2.94 -1.16
C GLU A 8 -17.36 -4.37 -0.77
N LYS A 9 -18.53 -4.86 -1.20
CA LYS A 9 -18.98 -6.25 -0.95
C LYS A 9 -17.95 -7.26 -1.47
N GLY A 10 -17.56 -8.19 -0.60
CA GLY A 10 -16.58 -9.22 -0.92
C GLY A 10 -15.12 -8.84 -0.66
N PHE A 11 -14.83 -7.61 -0.25
CA PHE A 11 -13.46 -7.17 0.02
C PHE A 11 -12.90 -7.77 1.31
N LEU A 12 -11.56 -7.90 1.33
CA LEU A 12 -10.77 -8.07 2.54
C LEU A 12 -10.47 -6.68 3.12
N PHE A 13 -10.85 -6.44 4.36
CA PHE A 13 -10.46 -5.24 5.12
C PHE A 13 -9.35 -5.58 6.11
N VAL A 14 -8.29 -4.79 6.13
CA VAL A 14 -7.19 -4.91 7.09
C VAL A 14 -7.26 -3.72 8.05
N ALA A 15 -7.59 -3.99 9.29
CA ALA A 15 -7.66 -3.00 10.36
C ALA A 15 -6.25 -2.67 10.86
N VAL A 16 -5.57 -1.73 10.20
CA VAL A 16 -4.22 -1.33 10.57
C VAL A 16 -4.24 -0.37 11.74
N ARG A 17 -3.43 -0.64 12.75
CA ARG A 17 -3.23 0.28 13.87
C ARG A 17 -2.27 1.40 13.45
N GLY A 18 -2.83 2.55 13.07
CA GLY A 18 -2.08 3.72 12.68
C GLY A 18 -1.61 4.56 13.87
N THR A 19 -0.76 5.54 13.62
CA THR A 19 -0.22 6.45 14.66
C THR A 19 -1.24 7.49 15.15
N THR A 20 -2.19 7.87 14.31
CA THR A 20 -3.22 8.87 14.62
C THR A 20 -4.63 8.29 14.68
N VAL A 21 -4.87 7.19 13.99
CA VAL A 21 -6.19 6.55 13.86
C VAL A 21 -5.99 5.04 13.96
N ASP A 22 -6.80 4.37 14.79
CA ASP A 22 -6.83 2.92 14.85
C ASP A 22 -7.85 2.37 13.86
N GLY A 23 -7.38 1.56 12.91
CA GLY A 23 -8.24 0.89 11.93
C GLY A 23 -9.28 -0.05 12.53
N HIS A 24 -9.05 -0.51 13.78
CA HIS A 24 -9.99 -1.38 14.50
C HIS A 24 -11.32 -0.67 14.80
N ASP A 25 -11.32 0.66 14.97
CA ASP A 25 -12.54 1.45 15.18
C ASP A 25 -13.49 1.43 13.97
N TYR A 26 -12.98 1.04 12.81
CA TYR A 26 -13.73 1.02 11.54
C TYR A 26 -14.18 -0.38 11.11
N ILE A 27 -13.93 -1.41 11.92
CA ILE A 27 -14.31 -2.79 11.59
C ILE A 27 -15.83 -2.90 11.34
N GLN A 28 -16.65 -2.29 12.20
CA GLN A 28 -18.10 -2.30 12.02
C GLN A 28 -18.53 -1.61 10.72
N SER A 29 -17.89 -0.49 10.37
CA SER A 29 -18.15 0.20 9.10
C SER A 29 -17.82 -0.68 7.89
N ALA A 30 -16.70 -1.42 7.95
CA ALA A 30 -16.30 -2.36 6.89
C ALA A 30 -17.28 -3.54 6.76
N ILE A 31 -17.77 -4.08 7.90
CA ILE A 31 -18.80 -5.13 7.92
C ILE A 31 -20.09 -4.62 7.28
N GLY A 32 -20.54 -3.42 7.66
CA GLY A 32 -21.77 -2.80 7.11
C GLY A 32 -21.71 -2.55 5.60
N LYS A 33 -20.49 -2.44 5.03
CA LYS A 33 -20.25 -2.34 3.58
C LYS A 33 -20.07 -3.71 2.88
N GLY A 34 -20.17 -4.80 3.63
CA GLY A 34 -20.11 -6.15 3.09
C GLY A 34 -18.71 -6.72 2.91
N ALA A 35 -17.73 -6.30 3.72
CA ALA A 35 -16.42 -6.97 3.77
C ALA A 35 -16.59 -8.46 4.05
N ALA A 36 -15.97 -9.31 3.23
CA ALA A 36 -16.04 -10.77 3.38
C ALA A 36 -15.06 -11.29 4.44
N ALA A 37 -13.96 -10.58 4.66
CA ALA A 37 -12.97 -10.94 5.67
C ALA A 37 -12.37 -9.70 6.31
N ILE A 38 -12.01 -9.83 7.59
CA ILE A 38 -11.39 -8.79 8.41
C ILE A 38 -10.08 -9.33 8.98
N VAL A 39 -8.97 -8.68 8.66
CA VAL A 39 -7.68 -8.92 9.31
C VAL A 39 -7.51 -7.90 10.43
N CYS A 40 -7.25 -8.35 11.65
CA CYS A 40 -7.15 -7.49 12.82
C CYS A 40 -6.21 -8.09 13.87
N GLU A 41 -5.69 -7.27 14.76
CA GLU A 41 -4.87 -7.72 15.90
C GLU A 41 -5.73 -8.19 17.06
N GLU A 42 -6.87 -7.53 17.23
CA GLU A 42 -7.86 -7.87 18.25
C GLU A 42 -9.24 -8.05 17.59
N ILE A 43 -9.87 -9.18 17.83
CA ILE A 43 -11.23 -9.42 17.35
C ILE A 43 -12.18 -8.67 18.29
N PRO A 44 -12.97 -7.72 17.78
CA PRO A 44 -13.91 -6.96 18.61
C PRO A 44 -14.99 -7.89 19.16
N ALA A 45 -15.49 -7.59 20.36
CA ALA A 45 -16.70 -8.21 20.89
C ALA A 45 -17.90 -7.65 20.10
N LEU A 46 -18.30 -8.38 19.07
CA LEU A 46 -19.47 -8.02 18.25
C LEU A 46 -20.72 -8.66 18.84
N SER A 47 -21.80 -7.87 18.90
CA SER A 47 -23.13 -8.40 19.19
C SER A 47 -23.71 -9.13 17.98
N ASP A 48 -24.69 -10.02 18.21
CA ASP A 48 -25.40 -10.68 17.10
C ASP A 48 -26.10 -9.65 16.19
N GLU A 49 -26.48 -8.49 16.69
CA GLU A 49 -27.08 -7.40 15.93
C GLU A 49 -26.06 -6.74 14.99
N ASP A 50 -24.81 -6.59 15.41
CA ASP A 50 -23.71 -6.03 14.60
C ASP A 50 -23.39 -6.91 13.38
N ILE A 51 -23.62 -8.21 13.51
CA ILE A 51 -23.34 -9.21 12.46
C ILE A 51 -24.54 -9.33 11.50
N GLN A 52 -25.76 -9.03 11.93
CA GLN A 52 -26.98 -9.13 11.08
C GLN A 52 -27.07 -8.03 10.02
N VAL A 53 -26.26 -6.99 10.10
CA VAL A 53 -26.21 -5.92 9.08
C VAL A 53 -25.59 -6.41 7.77
N SER A 54 -24.86 -7.50 7.78
CA SER A 54 -24.24 -8.10 6.59
C SER A 54 -24.96 -9.38 6.17
N GLU A 55 -25.23 -9.54 4.87
CA GLU A 55 -25.83 -10.77 4.31
C GLU A 55 -25.02 -12.06 4.57
N SER A 56 -23.73 -11.90 4.93
CA SER A 56 -22.82 -12.99 5.30
C SER A 56 -21.93 -12.57 6.46
N LYS A 57 -21.71 -13.48 7.42
CA LYS A 57 -20.76 -13.25 8.51
C LYS A 57 -19.35 -13.13 7.94
N PRO A 58 -18.61 -12.03 8.22
CA PRO A 58 -17.22 -11.92 7.77
C PRO A 58 -16.32 -12.93 8.49
N VAL A 59 -15.28 -13.38 7.80
CA VAL A 59 -14.24 -14.21 8.41
C VAL A 59 -13.25 -13.30 9.13
N PHE A 60 -13.01 -13.54 10.42
CA PHE A 60 -11.98 -12.83 11.18
C PHE A 60 -10.66 -13.59 11.14
N ILE A 61 -9.59 -12.89 10.76
CA ILE A 61 -8.22 -13.40 10.72
C ILE A 61 -7.40 -12.59 11.72
N ARG A 62 -7.07 -13.24 12.85
CA ARG A 62 -6.26 -12.60 13.87
C ARG A 62 -4.78 -12.68 13.51
N VAL A 63 -4.08 -11.55 13.55
CA VAL A 63 -2.65 -11.43 13.28
C VAL A 63 -1.94 -10.75 14.45
N LYS A 64 -0.61 -10.85 14.50
CA LYS A 64 0.19 -10.16 15.53
C LYS A 64 0.46 -8.70 15.18
N ASP A 65 0.53 -8.39 13.89
CA ASP A 65 0.87 -7.09 13.34
C ASP A 65 0.09 -6.91 12.04
N SER A 66 -0.86 -6.01 12.07
CA SER A 66 -1.79 -5.78 10.96
C SER A 66 -1.12 -5.04 9.79
N ALA A 67 -0.11 -4.18 10.07
CA ALA A 67 0.63 -3.49 9.03
C ALA A 67 1.52 -4.48 8.23
N ASP A 68 2.23 -5.38 8.93
CA ASP A 68 3.01 -6.45 8.30
C ASP A 68 2.11 -7.40 7.48
N ALA A 69 0.94 -7.77 8.04
CA ALA A 69 -0.03 -8.60 7.34
C ALA A 69 -0.57 -7.92 6.06
N LEU A 70 -0.82 -6.60 6.11
CA LEU A 70 -1.22 -5.83 4.93
C LEU A 70 -0.15 -5.87 3.86
N GLY A 71 1.10 -5.55 4.20
CA GLY A 71 2.22 -5.55 3.26
C GLY A 71 2.41 -6.90 2.57
N LYS A 72 2.43 -7.99 3.35
CA LYS A 72 2.55 -9.37 2.82
C LYS A 72 1.37 -9.75 1.92
N SER A 73 0.16 -9.38 2.30
CA SER A 73 -1.05 -9.67 1.50
C SER A 73 -1.03 -8.91 0.18
N LEU A 74 -0.58 -7.65 0.18
CA LEU A 74 -0.46 -6.84 -1.03
C LEU A 74 0.66 -7.36 -1.93
N SER A 75 1.82 -7.69 -1.36
CA SER A 75 2.92 -8.28 -2.11
C SER A 75 2.47 -9.55 -2.84
N ALA A 76 1.80 -10.46 -2.12
CA ALA A 76 1.27 -11.69 -2.71
C ALA A 76 0.17 -11.43 -3.75
N TRP A 77 -0.72 -10.48 -3.51
CA TRP A 77 -1.81 -10.12 -4.42
C TRP A 77 -1.29 -9.57 -5.75
N TYR A 78 -0.23 -8.78 -5.72
CA TYR A 78 0.43 -8.20 -6.88
C TYR A 78 1.61 -9.05 -7.40
N GLU A 79 1.69 -10.34 -7.04
CA GLU A 79 2.71 -11.29 -7.51
C GLU A 79 4.15 -10.85 -7.18
N ASN A 80 4.35 -10.26 -5.98
CA ASN A 80 5.65 -9.81 -5.46
C ASN A 80 6.40 -8.90 -6.45
N PRO A 81 5.87 -7.73 -6.80
CA PRO A 81 6.43 -6.89 -7.86
C PRO A 81 7.86 -6.43 -7.54
N SER A 82 8.23 -6.30 -6.26
CA SER A 82 9.59 -5.96 -5.84
C SER A 82 10.65 -6.99 -6.22
N ASP A 83 10.28 -8.25 -6.43
CA ASP A 83 11.22 -9.31 -6.83
C ASP A 83 11.63 -9.17 -8.30
N ASN A 84 10.82 -8.45 -9.08
CA ASN A 84 11.02 -8.23 -10.51
C ASN A 84 11.59 -6.85 -10.85
N LEU A 85 11.91 -6.04 -9.84
CA LEU A 85 12.46 -4.70 -9.97
C LEU A 85 13.76 -4.57 -9.16
N ILE A 86 14.75 -3.86 -9.69
CA ILE A 86 15.86 -3.38 -8.87
C ILE A 86 15.35 -2.12 -8.16
N LEU A 87 14.82 -2.31 -6.95
CA LEU A 87 14.22 -1.24 -6.17
C LEU A 87 15.31 -0.51 -5.35
N VAL A 88 15.44 0.80 -5.57
CA VAL A 88 16.40 1.66 -4.88
C VAL A 88 15.67 2.71 -4.05
N GLY A 89 15.74 2.58 -2.74
CA GLY A 89 15.18 3.55 -1.80
C GLY A 89 16.16 4.69 -1.49
N VAL A 90 15.71 5.93 -1.59
CA VAL A 90 16.48 7.14 -1.24
C VAL A 90 15.89 7.73 0.04
N THR A 91 16.66 7.72 1.12
CA THR A 91 16.28 8.31 2.41
C THR A 91 17.22 9.44 2.81
N GLY A 92 16.79 10.26 3.74
CA GLY A 92 17.56 11.39 4.27
C GLY A 92 16.66 12.56 4.66
N THR A 93 17.22 13.54 5.37
CA THR A 93 16.47 14.73 5.80
C THR A 93 16.12 15.62 4.61
N ASN A 94 17.07 15.84 3.69
CA ASN A 94 16.91 16.68 2.50
C ASN A 94 17.43 15.95 1.26
N GLY A 95 17.00 16.39 0.07
CA GLY A 95 17.53 15.95 -1.21
C GLY A 95 16.98 14.62 -1.74
N LYS A 96 16.07 13.94 -1.03
CA LYS A 96 15.49 12.67 -1.46
C LYS A 96 14.88 12.76 -2.87
N THR A 97 13.98 13.71 -3.08
CA THR A 97 13.32 13.95 -4.37
C THR A 97 14.33 14.23 -5.46
N THR A 98 15.30 15.11 -5.18
CA THR A 98 16.34 15.46 -6.17
C THR A 98 17.16 14.24 -6.57
N ILE A 99 17.63 13.45 -5.60
CA ILE A 99 18.47 12.27 -5.87
C ILE A 99 17.66 11.19 -6.60
N ALA A 100 16.45 10.87 -6.14
CA ALA A 100 15.61 9.88 -6.79
C ALA A 100 15.28 10.28 -8.25
N THR A 101 14.95 11.55 -8.48
CA THR A 101 14.68 12.08 -9.82
C THR A 101 15.92 12.08 -10.71
N LEU A 102 17.10 12.46 -10.18
CA LEU A 102 18.34 12.43 -10.95
C LEU A 102 18.73 11.01 -11.35
N LEU A 103 18.58 10.03 -10.45
CA LEU A 103 18.83 8.62 -10.76
C LEU A 103 17.87 8.13 -11.84
N TYR A 104 16.58 8.43 -11.70
CA TYR A 104 15.56 8.10 -12.71
C TYR A 104 15.92 8.67 -14.09
N GLU A 105 16.23 9.97 -14.19
CA GLU A 105 16.60 10.61 -15.43
C GLU A 105 17.91 10.06 -16.04
N MET A 106 18.89 9.77 -15.17
CA MET A 106 20.17 9.22 -15.61
C MET A 106 19.99 7.84 -16.23
N PHE A 107 19.27 6.93 -15.55
CA PHE A 107 19.06 5.57 -16.04
C PHE A 107 18.19 5.55 -17.30
N ARG A 108 17.18 6.43 -17.41
CA ARG A 108 16.43 6.61 -18.66
C ARG A 108 17.31 7.04 -19.83
N LYS A 109 18.20 8.01 -19.62
CA LYS A 109 19.18 8.45 -20.64
C LYS A 109 20.15 7.35 -21.04
N MET A 110 20.43 6.40 -20.16
CA MET A 110 21.23 5.21 -20.45
C MET A 110 20.45 4.13 -21.24
N GLY A 111 19.15 4.34 -21.48
CA GLY A 111 18.30 3.44 -22.27
C GLY A 111 17.55 2.38 -21.45
N HIS A 112 17.57 2.46 -20.11
CA HIS A 112 16.79 1.57 -19.26
C HIS A 112 15.34 2.03 -19.14
N LYS A 113 14.42 1.09 -18.97
CA LYS A 113 13.06 1.36 -18.54
C LYS A 113 13.03 1.51 -17.01
N VAL A 114 12.52 2.61 -16.53
CA VAL A 114 12.67 3.02 -15.13
C VAL A 114 11.37 3.54 -14.55
N GLY A 115 11.07 3.18 -13.31
CA GLY A 115 10.05 3.76 -12.49
C GLY A 115 10.59 4.81 -11.52
N LEU A 116 9.76 5.78 -11.15
CA LEU A 116 10.01 6.73 -10.06
C LEU A 116 8.78 6.81 -9.16
N LEU A 117 9.01 6.63 -7.88
CA LEU A 117 8.02 6.84 -6.81
C LEU A 117 8.46 8.03 -5.96
N SER A 118 7.80 9.16 -6.15
CA SER A 118 8.20 10.44 -5.55
C SER A 118 7.00 11.18 -4.97
N THR A 119 7.29 12.12 -4.08
CA THR A 119 6.27 12.95 -3.43
C THR A 119 5.65 14.00 -4.36
N VAL A 120 6.27 14.26 -5.50
CA VAL A 120 5.82 15.28 -6.46
C VAL A 120 5.02 14.65 -7.60
N CYS A 121 5.56 13.60 -8.20
CA CYS A 121 4.93 12.88 -9.30
C CYS A 121 5.56 11.49 -9.42
N ASN A 122 4.76 10.50 -9.66
CA ASN A 122 5.25 9.16 -9.98
C ASN A 122 5.43 9.03 -11.49
N TYR A 123 6.38 8.21 -11.92
CA TYR A 123 6.62 7.94 -13.33
C TYR A 123 6.76 6.45 -13.60
N ILE A 124 6.18 5.98 -14.69
CA ILE A 124 6.38 4.63 -15.23
C ILE A 124 6.89 4.78 -16.66
N ASP A 125 8.16 4.48 -16.88
CA ASP A 125 8.84 4.56 -18.19
C ASP A 125 8.55 5.86 -18.97
N GLY A 126 8.53 6.99 -18.27
CA GLY A 126 8.28 8.32 -18.86
C GLY A 126 6.84 8.79 -18.81
N GLU A 127 5.89 7.93 -18.54
CA GLU A 127 4.50 8.32 -18.29
C GLU A 127 4.36 8.91 -16.89
N ALA A 128 3.88 10.14 -16.79
CA ALA A 128 3.62 10.81 -15.53
C ALA A 128 2.29 10.31 -14.93
N ILE A 129 2.32 9.89 -13.67
CA ILE A 129 1.14 9.47 -12.93
C ILE A 129 0.96 10.47 -11.78
N PRO A 130 -0.10 11.28 -11.81
CA PRO A 130 -0.39 12.22 -10.74
C PRO A 130 -0.45 11.52 -9.38
N THR A 131 0.06 12.18 -8.34
CA THR A 131 -0.04 11.72 -6.96
C THR A 131 -0.88 12.68 -6.16
N ASP A 132 -1.86 12.16 -5.43
CA ASP A 132 -2.72 12.95 -4.55
C ASP A 132 -2.14 13.06 -3.13
N HIS A 133 -1.09 12.29 -2.81
CA HIS A 133 -0.49 12.18 -1.47
C HIS A 133 1.03 12.14 -1.51
N THR A 134 1.64 12.72 -0.47
CA THR A 134 3.10 12.84 -0.29
C THR A 134 3.83 11.49 -0.22
N THR A 135 3.20 10.45 0.28
CA THR A 135 3.67 9.05 0.22
C THR A 135 2.46 8.19 -0.08
N PRO A 136 2.49 7.40 -1.15
CA PRO A 136 1.39 6.50 -1.46
C PRO A 136 1.06 5.59 -0.28
N ASP A 137 -0.21 5.29 -0.10
CA ASP A 137 -0.61 4.21 0.80
C ASP A 137 -0.08 2.85 0.26
N PRO A 138 0.01 1.81 1.10
CA PRO A 138 0.59 0.53 0.69
C PRO A 138 -0.10 -0.10 -0.53
N VAL A 139 -1.42 0.07 -0.68
CA VAL A 139 -2.17 -0.48 -1.82
C VAL A 139 -1.75 0.21 -3.11
N THR A 140 -1.72 1.53 -3.11
CA THR A 140 -1.27 2.35 -4.24
C THR A 140 0.19 2.06 -4.59
N LEU A 141 1.06 1.92 -3.59
CA LEU A 141 2.48 1.61 -3.79
C LEU A 141 2.67 0.27 -4.52
N HIS A 142 2.04 -0.80 -4.05
CA HIS A 142 2.15 -2.11 -4.70
C HIS A 142 1.52 -2.12 -6.10
N ASN A 143 0.41 -1.43 -6.30
CA ASN A 143 -0.18 -1.26 -7.63
C ASN A 143 0.77 -0.56 -8.61
N LEU A 144 1.43 0.52 -8.18
CA LEU A 144 2.40 1.23 -9.01
C LEU A 144 3.60 0.34 -9.35
N MET A 145 4.14 -0.41 -8.39
CA MET A 145 5.23 -1.35 -8.66
C MET A 145 4.80 -2.46 -9.64
N ALA A 146 3.61 -3.02 -9.50
CA ALA A 146 3.08 -4.01 -10.43
C ALA A 146 2.97 -3.45 -11.86
N ARG A 147 2.44 -2.24 -12.00
CA ARG A 147 2.39 -1.54 -13.31
C ARG A 147 3.77 -1.24 -13.88
N MET A 148 4.78 -0.97 -13.04
CA MET A 148 6.16 -0.82 -13.50
C MET A 148 6.69 -2.13 -14.08
N VAL A 149 6.42 -3.26 -13.41
CA VAL A 149 6.80 -4.60 -13.92
C VAL A 149 6.10 -4.89 -15.25
N GLU A 150 4.80 -4.63 -15.35
CA GLU A 150 4.02 -4.80 -16.59
C GLU A 150 4.56 -3.93 -17.75
N ALA A 151 5.01 -2.71 -17.45
CA ALA A 151 5.64 -1.82 -18.43
C ALA A 151 7.06 -2.26 -18.83
N GLY A 152 7.62 -3.26 -18.13
CA GLY A 152 8.96 -3.79 -18.34
C GLY A 152 10.06 -2.93 -17.74
N CYS A 153 9.76 -2.17 -16.68
CA CYS A 153 10.79 -1.44 -15.93
C CYS A 153 11.78 -2.43 -15.29
N GLU A 154 13.06 -2.10 -15.37
CA GLU A 154 14.15 -2.85 -14.75
C GLU A 154 14.48 -2.29 -13.36
N TYR A 155 14.36 -0.97 -13.21
CA TYR A 155 14.69 -0.22 -12.01
C TYR A 155 13.48 0.57 -11.52
N ALA A 156 13.39 0.74 -10.21
CA ALA A 156 12.48 1.69 -9.60
C ALA A 156 13.21 2.48 -8.51
N PHE A 157 13.20 3.80 -8.63
CA PHE A 157 13.75 4.71 -7.63
C PHE A 157 12.62 5.25 -6.77
N MET A 158 12.77 5.19 -5.44
CA MET A 158 11.71 5.55 -4.52
C MET A 158 12.22 6.49 -3.43
N GLU A 159 11.49 7.56 -3.17
CA GLU A 159 11.66 8.35 -1.96
C GLU A 159 11.14 7.59 -0.74
N VAL A 160 12.00 7.41 0.25
CA VAL A 160 11.69 6.69 1.49
C VAL A 160 11.74 7.68 2.65
N SER A 161 10.61 7.93 3.28
CA SER A 161 10.56 8.72 4.51
C SER A 161 10.80 7.84 5.74
N SER A 162 11.36 8.40 6.81
CA SER A 162 11.49 7.69 8.08
C SER A 162 10.14 7.22 8.63
N HIS A 163 9.08 7.99 8.40
CA HIS A 163 7.73 7.61 8.80
C HIS A 163 7.20 6.39 8.02
N SER A 164 7.52 6.27 6.72
CA SER A 164 7.07 5.11 5.93
C SER A 164 7.76 3.81 6.36
N ILE A 165 9.02 3.89 6.83
CA ILE A 165 9.74 2.75 7.41
C ILE A 165 9.14 2.38 8.77
N ASP A 166 8.95 3.36 9.66
CA ASP A 166 8.39 3.16 11.00
C ASP A 166 6.97 2.56 10.93
N GLN A 167 6.17 3.01 9.98
CA GLN A 167 4.81 2.54 9.75
C GLN A 167 4.72 1.28 8.88
N LYS A 168 5.83 0.67 8.52
CA LYS A 168 5.90 -0.54 7.67
C LYS A 168 5.07 -0.42 6.38
N ARG A 169 5.11 0.77 5.74
CA ARG A 169 4.42 1.00 4.47
C ARG A 169 5.22 0.51 3.27
N ILE A 170 6.50 0.24 3.50
CA ILE A 170 7.50 -0.19 2.52
C ILE A 170 8.34 -1.30 3.12
#